data_2a25311b1b0613513b8277824134da36
#
_entry.id   2a25311b1b0613513b8277824134da36
#
_cell.length_a   1.000
_cell.length_b   1.000
_cell.length_c   1.000
_cell.angle_alpha   90.00
_cell.angle_beta   90.00
_cell.angle_gamma   90.00
#
_symmetry.space_group_name_H-M   'P 1'
#
loop_
_entity.id
_entity.type
_entity.pdbx_description
1 polymer ?
#
loop_
_entity_poly.entity_id
_entity_poly.type
_entity_poly.pdbx_seq_one_letter_code
_entity_poly.pdbx_strand_id
1 'polypeptide(L)'
;MKDNKQKTPKALTRENFAPFGDVIEVNDNAKNFSINDGFTQRYHDLAEVDVTQENGRTLINIFRSTPLEQPVSIKMMERHPLSSQAFIPMGQQPFLVVVAPRGELDISKIEVFWLHQIKG
;
A
#
# COMPACT_ATOMS: atom_id res chain seq x y z
N MET A 1 22.84 9.63 11.87
CA MET A 1 22.25 10.97 11.88
C MET A 1 20.77 10.84 12.19
N LYS A 2 20.35 11.50 13.21
CA LYS A 2 18.92 11.48 13.57
C LYS A 2 18.21 12.55 12.77
N ASP A 3 17.28 12.15 11.94
CA ASP A 3 16.33 13.07 11.37
C ASP A 3 15.25 13.28 12.41
N ASN A 4 15.28 14.44 13.05
CA ASN A 4 14.30 14.78 14.08
C ASN A 4 13.01 15.34 13.52
N LYS A 5 12.87 15.37 12.20
CA LYS A 5 11.63 15.83 11.58
C LYS A 5 10.57 14.75 11.68
N GLN A 6 9.49 15.06 12.34
CA GLN A 6 8.30 14.21 12.29
C GLN A 6 7.69 14.31 10.90
N LYS A 7 7.40 13.16 10.32
CA LYS A 7 6.69 13.10 9.05
C LYS A 7 5.20 13.10 9.34
N THR A 8 4.49 14.04 8.76
CA THR A 8 3.03 14.08 8.83
C THR A 8 2.47 13.05 7.85
N PRO A 9 1.61 12.13 8.31
CA PRO A 9 0.97 11.18 7.42
C PRO A 9 0.14 11.88 6.36
N LYS A 10 0.24 11.40 5.12
CA LYS A 10 -0.50 11.92 3.98
C LYS A 10 -1.69 11.05 3.67
N ALA A 11 -2.73 11.64 3.11
CA ALA A 11 -3.78 10.87 2.47
C ALA A 11 -3.18 10.13 1.27
N LEU A 12 -3.59 8.88 1.09
CA LEU A 12 -3.09 8.04 0.00
C LEU A 12 -3.78 8.44 -1.31
N THR A 13 -2.99 8.84 -2.31
CA THR A 13 -3.48 9.11 -3.65
C THR A 13 -2.63 8.36 -4.67
N ARG A 14 -3.20 8.09 -5.84
CA ARG A 14 -2.46 7.47 -6.95
C ARG A 14 -1.17 8.22 -7.25
N GLU A 15 -1.27 9.54 -7.28
CA GLU A 15 -0.18 10.42 -7.69
C GLU A 15 0.94 10.41 -6.65
N ASN A 16 0.61 10.55 -5.38
CA ASN A 16 1.65 10.64 -4.36
C ASN A 16 2.25 9.29 -3.98
N PHE A 17 1.57 8.20 -4.28
CA PHE A 17 2.08 6.84 -4.02
C PHE A 17 2.76 6.22 -5.25
N ALA A 18 2.67 6.84 -6.42
CA ALA A 18 3.21 6.29 -7.67
C ALA A 18 4.67 5.81 -7.58
N PRO A 19 5.58 6.50 -6.86
CA PRO A 19 6.96 6.00 -6.73
C PRO A 19 7.07 4.67 -5.98
N PHE A 20 6.05 4.28 -5.23
CA PHE A 20 6.10 3.11 -4.34
C PHE A 20 5.25 1.94 -4.83
N GLY A 21 4.24 2.21 -5.63
CA GLY A 21 3.35 1.18 -6.13
C GLY A 21 2.00 1.72 -6.58
N ASP A 22 1.09 0.78 -6.78
CA ASP A 22 -0.27 1.07 -7.22
C ASP A 22 -1.20 1.25 -6.03
N VAL A 23 -2.20 2.11 -6.19
CA VAL A 23 -3.30 2.25 -5.24
C VAL A 23 -4.52 1.54 -5.81
N ILE A 24 -5.03 0.59 -5.05
CA ILE A 24 -6.21 -0.19 -5.44
C ILE A 24 -7.45 0.60 -5.00
N GLU A 25 -8.13 1.18 -5.97
CA GLU A 25 -9.30 2.00 -5.71
C GLU A 25 -10.23 2.01 -6.92
N VAL A 26 -11.50 2.29 -6.68
CA VAL A 26 -12.46 2.55 -7.75
C VAL A 26 -12.17 3.94 -8.30
N ASN A 27 -11.89 4.01 -9.60
CA ASN A 27 -11.67 5.30 -10.26
C ASN A 27 -12.15 5.23 -11.71
N ASP A 28 -12.49 6.39 -12.27
CA ASP A 28 -13.06 6.48 -13.62
C ASP A 28 -12.02 6.21 -14.72
N ASN A 29 -10.75 6.27 -14.39
CA ASN A 29 -9.67 5.97 -15.34
C ASN A 29 -9.40 4.48 -15.45
N ALA A 30 -9.89 3.67 -14.51
CA ALA A 30 -9.75 2.23 -14.56
C ALA A 30 -10.67 1.66 -15.63
N LYS A 31 -10.18 0.63 -16.33
CA LYS A 31 -11.02 -0.11 -17.25
C LYS A 31 -12.14 -0.77 -16.46
N ASN A 32 -13.38 -0.44 -16.79
CA ASN A 32 -14.53 -0.98 -16.08
C ASN A 32 -15.64 -1.34 -17.05
N PHE A 33 -16.46 -2.30 -16.66
CA PHE A 33 -17.56 -2.76 -17.48
C PHE A 33 -18.60 -3.48 -16.63
N SER A 34 -19.83 -3.44 -17.15
CA SER A 34 -20.96 -4.15 -16.56
C SER A 34 -20.90 -5.63 -16.90
N ILE A 35 -21.11 -6.48 -15.92
CA ILE A 35 -21.21 -7.93 -16.09
C ILE A 35 -22.45 -8.46 -15.37
N ASN A 36 -22.76 -9.75 -15.55
CA ASN A 36 -23.89 -10.42 -14.89
C ASN A 36 -25.22 -9.67 -15.14
N ASP A 37 -25.54 -9.41 -16.40
CA ASP A 37 -26.77 -8.74 -16.83
C ASP A 37 -26.96 -7.37 -16.18
N GLY A 38 -25.87 -6.64 -15.94
CA GLY A 38 -25.91 -5.31 -15.38
C GLY A 38 -25.94 -5.25 -13.85
N PHE A 39 -25.95 -6.39 -13.17
CA PHE A 39 -25.98 -6.40 -11.71
C PHE A 39 -24.63 -6.11 -11.06
N THR A 40 -23.53 -6.16 -11.84
CA THR A 40 -22.18 -5.98 -11.30
C THR A 40 -21.38 -5.05 -12.18
N GLN A 41 -20.71 -4.09 -11.56
CA GLN A 41 -19.69 -3.27 -12.22
C GLN A 41 -18.33 -3.81 -11.85
N ARG A 42 -17.55 -4.23 -12.84
CA ARG A 42 -16.20 -4.75 -12.64
C ARG A 42 -15.17 -3.67 -12.95
N TYR A 43 -14.31 -3.39 -11.98
CA TYR A 43 -13.13 -2.55 -12.16
C TYR A 43 -11.93 -3.47 -12.33
N HIS A 44 -11.34 -3.42 -13.52
CA HIS A 44 -10.43 -4.45 -13.99
C HIS A 44 -8.97 -4.02 -13.84
N ASP A 45 -8.12 -4.95 -13.37
CA ASP A 45 -6.67 -4.81 -13.40
C ASP A 45 -6.18 -3.53 -12.72
N LEU A 46 -6.61 -3.35 -11.48
CA LEU A 46 -6.27 -2.15 -10.69
C LEU A 46 -4.82 -2.18 -10.19
N ALA A 47 -4.24 -3.35 -10.05
CA ALA A 47 -2.87 -3.54 -9.63
C ALA A 47 -2.38 -4.90 -10.11
N GLU A 48 -1.07 -5.00 -10.33
CA GLU A 48 -0.43 -6.27 -10.70
C GLU A 48 0.27 -6.88 -9.49
N VAL A 49 0.04 -8.16 -9.27
CA VAL A 49 0.75 -8.93 -8.24
C VAL A 49 1.76 -9.82 -8.93
N ASP A 50 3.05 -9.54 -8.73
CA ASP A 50 4.14 -10.29 -9.34
C ASP A 50 4.97 -11.00 -8.26
N VAL A 51 4.98 -12.33 -8.29
CA VAL A 51 5.71 -13.18 -7.36
C VAL A 51 6.55 -14.21 -8.11
N THR A 52 6.84 -13.96 -9.39
CA THR A 52 7.42 -14.98 -10.29
C THR A 52 8.92 -15.18 -10.13
N GLN A 53 9.64 -14.26 -9.53
CA GLN A 53 11.08 -14.36 -9.37
C GLN A 53 11.46 -15.46 -8.38
N GLU A 54 12.55 -16.16 -8.65
CA GLU A 54 13.11 -17.20 -7.78
C GLU A 54 12.10 -18.30 -7.43
N ASN A 55 11.22 -18.67 -8.39
CA ASN A 55 10.16 -19.65 -8.17
C ASN A 55 9.21 -19.27 -7.03
N GLY A 56 8.91 -17.99 -6.93
CA GLY A 56 8.00 -17.46 -5.91
C GLY A 56 6.60 -18.06 -5.99
N ARG A 57 5.90 -18.00 -4.87
CA ARG A 57 4.57 -18.55 -4.74
C ARG A 57 3.66 -17.51 -4.08
N THR A 58 2.45 -17.37 -4.60
CA THR A 58 1.46 -16.45 -4.04
C THR A 58 0.95 -16.97 -2.70
N LEU A 59 0.93 -16.10 -1.69
CA LEU A 59 0.44 -16.40 -0.35
C LEU A 59 -0.62 -15.38 0.03
N ILE A 60 -1.58 -15.78 0.84
CA ILE A 60 -2.55 -14.89 1.46
C ILE A 60 -2.39 -15.00 2.97
N ASN A 61 -2.13 -13.89 3.62
CA ASN A 61 -1.92 -13.83 5.07
C ASN A 61 -2.86 -12.82 5.71
N ILE A 62 -3.15 -12.99 6.98
CA ILE A 62 -3.87 -12.02 7.78
C ILE A 62 -2.92 -11.51 8.86
N PHE A 63 -2.79 -10.20 8.96
CA PHE A 63 -1.98 -9.56 9.98
C PHE A 63 -2.88 -8.82 10.95
N ARG A 64 -2.72 -9.08 12.23
CA ARG A 64 -3.36 -8.31 13.30
C ARG A 64 -2.27 -7.55 14.03
N SER A 65 -2.36 -6.23 14.00
CA SER A 65 -1.33 -5.38 14.60
C SER A 65 -1.88 -4.65 15.81
N THR A 66 -1.04 -4.53 16.82
CA THR A 66 -1.33 -3.69 17.98
C THR A 66 -0.84 -2.28 17.67
N PRO A 67 -1.64 -1.26 17.94
CA PRO A 67 -1.20 0.13 17.72
C PRO A 67 0.06 0.45 18.52
N LEU A 68 0.97 1.18 17.89
CA LEU A 68 2.15 1.70 18.57
C LEU A 68 1.82 3.01 19.28
N GLU A 69 2.57 3.29 20.32
CA GLU A 69 2.45 4.58 21.02
C GLU A 69 2.80 5.74 20.11
N GLN A 70 2.12 6.85 20.29
CA GLN A 70 2.36 8.08 19.54
C GLN A 70 3.30 9.02 20.33
N PRO A 71 4.23 9.72 19.67
CA PRO A 71 4.54 9.63 18.24
C PRO A 71 5.26 8.33 17.90
N VAL A 72 4.96 7.79 16.71
CA VAL A 72 5.56 6.53 16.25
C VAL A 72 7.02 6.76 15.89
N SER A 73 7.90 5.92 16.41
CA SER A 73 9.32 5.90 16.08
C SER A 73 9.60 4.72 15.16
N ILE A 74 10.13 4.99 13.98
CA ILE A 74 10.46 3.94 13.01
C ILE A 74 11.82 3.36 13.39
N LYS A 75 11.81 2.08 13.79
CA LYS A 75 13.04 1.39 14.23
C LYS A 75 13.52 0.38 13.20
N MET A 76 12.64 -0.09 12.32
CA MET A 76 12.93 -1.15 11.38
C MET A 76 12.07 -0.96 10.14
N MET A 77 12.67 -1.23 8.98
CA MET A 77 11.95 -1.32 7.71
C MET A 77 12.35 -2.62 7.01
N GLU A 78 11.43 -3.17 6.26
CA GLU A 78 11.65 -4.40 5.51
C GLU A 78 11.71 -4.11 4.02
N ARG A 79 12.52 -4.89 3.33
CA ARG A 79 12.67 -4.81 1.89
C ARG A 79 12.29 -6.15 1.27
N HIS A 80 11.44 -6.10 0.26
CA HIS A 80 10.97 -7.28 -0.45
C HIS A 80 11.31 -7.17 -1.95
N PRO A 81 12.56 -7.49 -2.34
CA PRO A 81 13.01 -7.22 -3.71
C PRO A 81 12.49 -8.21 -4.75
N LEU A 82 11.94 -9.36 -4.33
CA LEU A 82 11.57 -10.44 -5.25
C LEU A 82 10.08 -10.51 -5.58
N SER A 83 9.24 -9.80 -4.85
CA SER A 83 7.80 -9.96 -5.02
C SER A 83 7.02 -8.70 -4.66
N SER A 84 5.82 -8.62 -5.20
CA SER A 84 4.84 -7.63 -4.80
C SER A 84 4.16 -8.04 -3.50
N GLN A 85 3.67 -7.05 -2.77
CA GLN A 85 2.84 -7.27 -1.59
C GLN A 85 1.65 -6.30 -1.64
N ALA A 86 0.45 -6.84 -1.51
CA ALA A 86 -0.77 -6.03 -1.46
C ALA A 86 -1.28 -5.96 -0.02
N PHE A 87 -1.65 -4.77 0.41
CA PHE A 87 -2.25 -4.54 1.73
C PHE A 87 -3.70 -4.12 1.55
N ILE A 88 -4.62 -4.92 2.07
CA ILE A 88 -6.05 -4.67 1.94
C ILE A 88 -6.63 -4.62 3.35
N PRO A 89 -6.99 -3.41 3.84
CA PRO A 89 -7.58 -3.28 5.16
C PRO A 89 -8.96 -3.94 5.21
N MET A 90 -9.21 -4.73 6.22
CA MET A 90 -10.49 -5.40 6.42
C MET A 90 -11.37 -4.71 7.47
N GLY A 91 -10.78 -3.87 8.30
CA GLY A 91 -11.49 -3.15 9.34
C GLY A 91 -11.80 -1.71 8.95
N GLN A 92 -12.53 -1.01 9.81
CA GLN A 92 -12.86 0.40 9.61
C GLN A 92 -11.75 1.34 10.09
N GLN A 93 -10.85 0.85 10.92
CA GLN A 93 -9.76 1.65 11.46
C GLN A 93 -8.67 1.82 10.40
N PRO A 94 -8.24 3.06 10.15
CA PRO A 94 -7.10 3.29 9.27
C PRO A 94 -5.80 2.86 9.96
N PHE A 95 -4.78 2.55 9.18
CA PHE A 95 -3.45 2.35 9.71
C PHE A 95 -2.40 3.02 8.84
N LEU A 96 -1.23 3.21 9.42
CA LEU A 96 -0.13 3.89 8.74
C LEU A 96 0.66 2.90 7.91
N VAL A 97 1.00 3.33 6.70
CA VAL A 97 1.96 2.64 5.84
C VAL A 97 3.17 3.53 5.69
N VAL A 98 4.34 2.97 5.97
CA VAL A 98 5.61 3.67 5.89
C VAL A 98 6.41 3.05 4.76
N VAL A 99 6.80 3.86 3.79
CA VAL A 99 7.49 3.38 2.60
C VAL A 99 8.72 4.21 2.31
N ALA A 100 9.68 3.59 1.62
CA ALA A 100 10.88 4.24 1.13
C ALA A 100 11.10 3.85 -0.33
N PRO A 101 11.73 4.71 -1.13
CA PRO A 101 12.05 4.38 -2.53
C PRO A 101 13.04 3.22 -2.63
N ARG A 102 13.09 2.61 -3.80
CA ARG A 102 14.09 1.60 -4.15
C ARG A 102 15.51 2.09 -3.90
N GLY A 103 16.39 1.15 -3.62
CA GLY A 103 17.81 1.40 -3.45
C GLY A 103 18.21 1.46 -2.00
N GLU A 104 19.27 2.19 -1.71
CA GLU A 104 19.70 2.37 -0.35
C GLU A 104 18.69 3.19 0.45
N LEU A 105 18.53 2.83 1.70
CA LEU A 105 17.62 3.54 2.58
C LEU A 105 18.12 4.95 2.84
N ASP A 106 17.34 5.93 2.42
CA ASP A 106 17.56 7.33 2.71
C ASP A 106 16.38 7.81 3.59
N ILE A 107 16.67 8.09 4.84
CA ILE A 107 15.67 8.46 5.83
C ILE A 107 14.88 9.70 5.39
N SER A 108 15.52 10.63 4.69
CA SER A 108 14.86 11.85 4.22
C SER A 108 13.77 11.58 3.18
N LYS A 109 13.80 10.41 2.53
CA LYS A 109 12.87 10.01 1.48
C LYS A 109 11.76 9.09 1.97
N ILE A 110 11.72 8.77 3.24
CA ILE A 110 10.65 7.97 3.82
C ILE A 110 9.36 8.78 3.79
N GLU A 111 8.29 8.14 3.35
CA GLU A 111 6.96 8.74 3.30
C GLU A 111 5.99 7.90 4.13
N VAL A 112 5.01 8.57 4.71
CA VAL A 112 4.00 7.95 5.57
C VAL A 112 2.62 8.26 5.01
N PHE A 113 1.80 7.23 4.87
CA PHE A 113 0.46 7.35 4.30
C PHE A 113 -0.57 6.72 5.23
N TRP A 114 -1.78 7.29 5.21
CA TRP A 114 -2.95 6.65 5.80
C TRP A 114 -3.55 5.65 4.81
N LEU A 115 -3.72 4.42 5.27
CA LEU A 115 -4.38 3.37 4.49
C LEU A 115 -5.75 3.09 5.10
N HIS A 116 -6.79 3.22 4.26
CA HIS A 116 -8.18 3.02 4.62
C HIS A 116 -8.79 1.89 3.78
N GLN A 117 -9.96 1.41 4.20
CA GLN A 117 -10.75 0.54 3.34
C GLN A 117 -11.02 1.20 2.00
N ILE A 118 -11.16 0.35 0.97
CA ILE A 118 -11.54 0.81 -0.36
C ILE A 118 -12.94 1.43 -0.27
N LYS A 119 -13.03 2.69 -0.70
CA LYS A 119 -14.30 3.37 -0.85
C LYS A 119 -14.83 3.07 -2.25
N GLY A 120 -15.89 2.32 -2.28
CA GLY A 120 -16.51 1.91 -3.54
C GLY A 120 -17.70 2.75 -3.93
#